data_75164cb037a7bf4f2e4ed24afb837a7c
#
_entry.id   75164cb037a7bf4f2e4ed24afb837a7c
#
_cell.length_a   1.000
_cell.length_b   1.000
_cell.length_c   1.000
_cell.angle_alpha   90.00
_cell.angle_beta   90.00
_cell.angle_gamma   90.00
#
_symmetry.space_group_name_H-M   'P 1'
#
loop_
_entity.id
_entity.type
_entity.pdbx_description
1 polymer ?
#
loop_
_entity_poly.entity_id
_entity_poly.type
_entity_poly.pdbx_seq_one_letter_code
_entity_poly.pdbx_strand_id
1 'polypeptide(L)'
;MGRASRRKAANRSHGVLDEARNIIARVGGPKEIIVRSDLPQEEKISHALCELLESEVPDNSPLDEYRAALQFIVIAWNMSLLDAGRRFQALQELAPRIKAVDEVERCEILADVERLIARKDALFPHDKRAVVSAAVRFEGNEVRVTAASLTAPQPSVVGP
;
A
#
# COMPACT_ATOMS: atom_id res chain seq x y z
N MET A 1 -15.70 -0.87 -6.99
CA MET A 1 -15.03 0.16 -7.80
C MET A 1 -14.40 -0.44 -9.04
N GLY A 2 -14.63 0.12 -10.20
CA GLY A 2 -14.06 -0.36 -11.44
C GLY A 2 -12.58 0.05 -11.59
N ARG A 3 -11.81 -0.75 -12.35
CA ARG A 3 -10.40 -0.46 -12.67
C ARG A 3 -10.19 0.91 -13.31
N ALA A 4 -11.14 1.34 -14.15
CA ALA A 4 -11.08 2.63 -14.80
C ALA A 4 -11.07 3.80 -13.80
N SER A 5 -11.81 3.68 -12.71
CA SER A 5 -11.84 4.70 -11.66
C SER A 5 -10.51 4.80 -10.92
N ARG A 6 -9.89 3.66 -10.57
CA ARG A 6 -8.56 3.63 -9.93
C ARG A 6 -7.50 4.24 -10.82
N ARG A 7 -7.48 3.88 -12.11
CA ARG A 7 -6.52 4.42 -13.08
C ARG A 7 -6.66 5.93 -13.22
N LYS A 8 -7.89 6.41 -13.37
CA LYS A 8 -8.17 7.86 -13.45
C LYS A 8 -7.74 8.57 -12.17
N ALA A 9 -8.06 8.01 -11.01
CA ALA A 9 -7.66 8.57 -9.72
C ALA A 9 -6.14 8.60 -9.55
N ALA A 10 -5.43 7.53 -9.90
CA ALA A 10 -3.97 7.47 -9.84
C ALA A 10 -3.31 8.50 -10.76
N ASN A 11 -3.81 8.67 -11.99
CA ASN A 11 -3.29 9.65 -12.93
C ASN A 11 -3.51 11.10 -12.48
N ARG A 12 -4.66 11.39 -11.84
CA ARG A 12 -4.96 12.72 -11.28
C ARG A 12 -4.26 12.99 -9.96
N SER A 13 -3.91 11.94 -9.25
CA SER A 13 -3.38 12.00 -7.89
C SER A 13 -1.87 11.74 -7.84
N HIS A 14 -1.15 12.24 -8.86
CA HIS A 14 0.30 12.16 -8.86
C HIS A 14 0.86 12.78 -7.57
N GLY A 15 1.56 12.00 -6.77
CA GLY A 15 2.06 12.43 -5.46
C GLY A 15 1.18 12.06 -4.26
N VAL A 16 -0.04 11.52 -4.45
CA VAL A 16 -0.88 11.06 -3.32
C VAL A 16 -0.18 9.99 -2.48
N LEU A 17 0.63 9.14 -3.10
CA LEU A 17 1.41 8.15 -2.37
C LEU A 17 2.39 8.81 -1.40
N ASP A 18 3.10 9.87 -1.83
CA ASP A 18 4.02 10.61 -0.97
C ASP A 18 3.29 11.36 0.14
N GLU A 19 2.13 11.96 -0.16
CA GLU A 19 1.27 12.59 0.84
C GLU A 19 0.76 11.58 1.87
N ALA A 20 0.32 10.41 1.42
CA ALA A 20 -0.12 9.34 2.31
C ALA A 20 1.02 8.85 3.24
N ARG A 21 2.23 8.71 2.72
CA ARG A 21 3.41 8.39 3.55
C ARG A 21 3.68 9.43 4.62
N ASN A 22 3.62 10.71 4.27
CA ASN A 22 3.84 11.81 5.20
C ASN A 22 2.76 11.83 6.29
N ILE A 23 1.51 11.58 5.93
CA ILE A 23 0.40 11.47 6.88
C ILE A 23 0.62 10.31 7.84
N ILE A 24 0.94 9.12 7.31
CA ILE A 24 1.17 7.92 8.10
C ILE A 24 2.34 8.13 9.07
N ALA A 25 3.43 8.74 8.62
CA ALA A 25 4.57 9.06 9.47
C ALA A 25 4.21 10.03 10.60
N ARG A 26 3.40 11.07 10.32
CA ARG A 26 2.94 12.04 11.34
C ARG A 26 2.06 11.43 12.41
N VAL A 27 1.20 10.48 12.05
CA VAL A 27 0.29 9.83 13.01
C VAL A 27 0.94 8.68 13.77
N GLY A 28 2.23 8.45 13.59
CA GLY A 28 3.02 7.49 14.36
C GLY A 28 3.39 6.20 13.64
N GLY A 29 3.47 6.25 12.31
CA GLY A 29 4.01 5.15 11.52
C GLY A 29 5.51 4.92 11.74
N PRO A 30 6.07 3.83 11.21
CA PRO A 30 7.48 3.48 11.39
C PRO A 30 8.43 4.57 10.88
N LYS A 31 9.49 4.85 11.64
CA LYS A 31 10.46 5.92 11.36
C LYS A 31 11.87 5.42 11.03
N GLU A 32 12.20 4.16 11.33
CA GLU A 32 13.55 3.63 11.15
C GLU A 32 13.64 2.67 9.96
N ILE A 33 14.78 2.73 9.26
CA ILE A 33 15.04 1.95 8.06
C ILE A 33 16.00 0.81 8.39
N ILE A 34 15.52 -0.44 8.22
CA ILE A 34 16.38 -1.61 8.16
C ILE A 34 16.19 -2.24 6.78
N VAL A 35 17.22 -2.15 5.95
CA VAL A 35 17.21 -2.81 4.64
C VAL A 35 17.70 -4.24 4.81
N ARG A 36 16.85 -5.20 4.53
CA ARG A 36 17.23 -6.62 4.45
C ARG A 36 17.07 -7.11 3.02
N SER A 37 18.19 -7.46 2.40
CA SER A 37 18.20 -8.00 1.03
C SER A 37 18.43 -9.51 0.97
N ASP A 38 18.73 -10.12 2.10
CA ASP A 38 19.13 -11.53 2.25
C ASP A 38 17.98 -12.50 2.58
N LEU A 39 16.74 -11.99 2.62
CA LEU A 39 15.57 -12.82 2.89
C LEU A 39 15.22 -13.74 1.72
N PRO A 40 14.74 -14.97 2.00
CA PRO A 40 14.14 -15.82 0.97
C PRO A 40 13.03 -15.08 0.19
N GLN A 41 12.82 -15.47 -1.07
CA GLN A 41 11.84 -14.79 -1.94
C GLN A 41 10.44 -14.72 -1.32
N GLU A 42 10.00 -15.80 -0.67
CA GLU A 42 8.69 -15.89 -0.03
C GLU A 42 8.53 -14.96 1.17
N GLU A 43 9.64 -14.58 1.78
CA GLU A 43 9.65 -13.67 2.93
C GLU A 43 9.83 -12.21 2.54
N LYS A 44 10.10 -11.92 1.26
CA LYS A 44 10.24 -10.55 0.77
C LYS A 44 8.87 -9.88 0.71
N ILE A 45 8.83 -8.62 1.10
CA ILE A 45 7.59 -7.84 1.01
C ILE A 45 7.10 -7.70 -0.43
N SER A 46 8.00 -7.72 -1.39
CA SER A 46 7.65 -7.71 -2.82
C SER A 46 6.79 -8.91 -3.23
N HIS A 47 7.02 -10.08 -2.61
CA HIS A 47 6.21 -11.27 -2.86
C HIS A 47 4.78 -11.09 -2.34
N ALA A 48 4.62 -10.58 -1.14
CA ALA A 48 3.30 -10.29 -0.55
C ALA A 48 2.53 -9.23 -1.35
N LEU A 49 3.22 -8.17 -1.78
CA LEU A 49 2.62 -7.14 -2.63
C LEU A 49 2.22 -7.71 -3.99
N CYS A 50 3.03 -8.59 -4.58
CA CYS A 50 2.71 -9.24 -5.84
C CYS A 50 1.45 -10.11 -5.72
N GLU A 51 1.32 -10.87 -4.66
CA GLU A 51 0.15 -11.70 -4.38
C GLU A 51 -1.13 -10.86 -4.27
N LEU A 52 -1.08 -9.73 -3.55
CA LEU A 52 -2.19 -8.79 -3.49
C LEU A 52 -2.50 -8.20 -4.87
N LEU A 53 -1.45 -7.82 -5.61
CA LEU A 53 -1.59 -7.21 -6.94
C LEU A 53 -2.24 -8.16 -7.94
N GLU A 54 -1.81 -9.41 -7.99
CA GLU A 54 -2.39 -10.44 -8.86
C GLU A 54 -3.87 -10.69 -8.58
N SER A 55 -4.28 -10.57 -7.31
CA SER A 55 -5.68 -10.72 -6.93
C SER A 55 -6.56 -9.52 -7.31
N GLU A 56 -5.97 -8.34 -7.50
CA GLU A 56 -6.67 -7.09 -7.79
C GLU A 56 -6.73 -6.76 -9.28
N VAL A 57 -5.77 -7.25 -10.05
CA VAL A 57 -5.64 -6.94 -11.47
C VAL A 57 -5.73 -8.23 -12.28
N PRO A 58 -6.66 -8.33 -13.22
CA PRO A 58 -6.74 -9.51 -14.09
C PRO A 58 -5.52 -9.67 -14.96
N ASP A 59 -5.24 -10.92 -15.32
CA ASP A 59 -4.20 -11.27 -16.26
C ASP A 59 -4.33 -10.50 -17.57
N ASN A 60 -3.20 -10.21 -18.19
CA ASN A 60 -3.10 -9.47 -19.45
C ASN A 60 -3.62 -8.01 -19.41
N SER A 61 -3.70 -7.41 -18.21
CA SER A 61 -4.01 -6.00 -18.08
C SER A 61 -2.81 -5.13 -18.49
N PRO A 62 -3.03 -3.87 -18.92
CA PRO A 62 -1.93 -2.94 -19.20
C PRO A 62 -1.10 -2.62 -17.96
N LEU A 63 0.17 -2.28 -18.15
CA LEU A 63 1.08 -1.93 -17.05
C LEU A 63 0.54 -0.78 -16.18
N ASP A 64 -0.14 0.20 -16.78
CA ASP A 64 -0.74 1.32 -16.05
C ASP A 64 -1.79 0.89 -15.02
N GLU A 65 -2.53 -0.18 -15.29
CA GLU A 65 -3.48 -0.75 -14.32
C GLU A 65 -2.78 -1.41 -13.13
N TYR A 66 -1.68 -2.12 -13.39
CA TYR A 66 -0.85 -2.68 -12.33
C TYR A 66 -0.22 -1.58 -11.46
N ARG A 67 0.29 -0.52 -12.08
CA ARG A 67 0.86 0.63 -11.36
C ARG A 67 -0.18 1.32 -10.49
N ALA A 68 -1.36 1.57 -11.01
CA ALA A 68 -2.45 2.19 -10.26
C ALA A 68 -2.89 1.32 -9.07
N ALA A 69 -3.06 0.03 -9.28
CA ALA A 69 -3.44 -0.90 -8.23
C ALA A 69 -2.35 -0.98 -7.14
N LEU A 70 -1.06 -1.04 -7.53
CA LEU A 70 0.04 -1.09 -6.58
C LEU A 70 0.10 0.13 -5.68
N GLN A 71 -0.16 1.33 -6.19
CA GLN A 71 -0.21 2.55 -5.38
C GLN A 71 -1.24 2.45 -4.27
N PHE A 72 -2.45 1.98 -4.57
CA PHE A 72 -3.50 1.79 -3.57
C PHE A 72 -3.17 0.67 -2.59
N ILE A 73 -2.58 -0.41 -3.06
CA ILE A 73 -2.12 -1.51 -2.21
C ILE A 73 -1.08 -1.02 -1.20
N VAL A 74 -0.11 -0.22 -1.62
CA VAL A 74 0.92 0.35 -0.73
C VAL A 74 0.31 1.28 0.31
N ILE A 75 -0.61 2.15 -0.08
CA ILE A 75 -1.33 3.03 0.84
C ILE A 75 -2.09 2.19 1.89
N ALA A 76 -2.86 1.22 1.44
CA ALA A 76 -3.64 0.34 2.31
C ALA A 76 -2.72 -0.48 3.24
N TRP A 77 -1.63 -1.03 2.70
CA TRP A 77 -0.65 -1.77 3.48
C TRP A 77 -0.11 -0.95 4.64
N ASN A 78 0.38 0.25 4.37
CA ASN A 78 0.95 1.11 5.39
C ASN A 78 -0.10 1.59 6.40
N MET A 79 -1.32 1.87 5.96
CA MET A 79 -2.42 2.21 6.86
C MET A 79 -2.82 1.05 7.77
N SER A 80 -2.71 -0.19 7.30
CA SER A 80 -3.00 -1.37 8.11
C SER A 80 -2.08 -1.52 9.33
N LEU A 81 -0.91 -0.90 9.30
CA LEU A 81 0.04 -0.92 10.40
C LEU A 81 -0.34 0.01 11.55
N LEU A 82 -1.24 0.94 11.31
CA LEU A 82 -1.77 1.86 12.31
C LEU A 82 -2.87 1.21 13.13
N ASP A 83 -3.01 1.61 14.39
CA ASP A 83 -4.20 1.27 15.17
C ASP A 83 -5.46 1.92 14.58
N ALA A 84 -6.64 1.48 15.02
CA ALA A 84 -7.91 1.91 14.45
C ALA A 84 -8.12 3.44 14.52
N GLY A 85 -7.73 4.08 15.63
CA GLY A 85 -7.88 5.53 15.82
C GLY A 85 -6.96 6.33 14.89
N ARG A 86 -5.69 5.95 14.79
CA ARG A 86 -4.72 6.58 13.88
C ARG A 86 -5.05 6.33 12.42
N ARG A 87 -5.53 5.14 12.09
CA ARG A 87 -6.00 4.79 10.74
C ARG A 87 -7.17 5.69 10.33
N PHE A 88 -8.15 5.86 11.18
CA PHE A 88 -9.26 6.76 10.94
C PHE A 88 -8.80 8.20 10.72
N GLN A 89 -7.89 8.70 11.57
CA GLN A 89 -7.29 10.03 11.41
C GLN A 89 -6.57 10.15 10.06
N ALA A 90 -5.76 9.17 9.69
CA ALA A 90 -5.02 9.18 8.42
C ALA A 90 -5.96 9.20 7.21
N LEU A 91 -7.03 8.40 7.24
CA LEU A 91 -8.04 8.40 6.19
C LEU A 91 -8.78 9.73 6.09
N GLN A 92 -9.11 10.36 7.20
CA GLN A 92 -9.73 11.69 7.20
C GLN A 92 -8.82 12.78 6.64
N GLU A 93 -7.52 12.73 6.93
CA GLU A 93 -6.54 13.67 6.38
C GLU A 93 -6.28 13.42 4.88
N LEU A 94 -6.35 12.17 4.45
CA LEU A 94 -6.13 11.81 3.04
C LEU A 94 -7.32 12.19 2.16
N ALA A 95 -8.53 12.04 2.64
CA ALA A 95 -9.76 12.23 1.87
C ALA A 95 -9.81 13.55 1.08
N PRO A 96 -9.55 14.73 1.67
CA PRO A 96 -9.60 16.00 0.93
C PRO A 96 -8.46 16.16 -0.09
N ARG A 97 -7.42 15.35 -0.01
CA ARG A 97 -6.26 15.38 -0.91
C ARG A 97 -6.40 14.49 -2.13
N ILE A 98 -7.40 13.61 -2.13
CA ILE A 98 -7.74 12.78 -3.27
C ILE A 98 -8.37 13.66 -4.35
N LYS A 99 -7.72 13.72 -5.51
CA LYS A 99 -8.25 14.42 -6.68
C LYS A 99 -9.32 13.57 -7.35
N ALA A 100 -10.53 13.70 -6.87
CA ALA A 100 -11.71 13.05 -7.41
C ALA A 100 -12.57 14.05 -8.19
N VAL A 101 -13.33 13.55 -9.17
CA VAL A 101 -14.25 14.37 -9.97
C VAL A 101 -15.40 14.86 -9.08
N ASP A 102 -15.89 14.02 -8.17
CA ASP A 102 -16.98 14.33 -7.26
C ASP A 102 -16.82 13.55 -5.94
N GLU A 103 -17.76 13.80 -5.02
CA GLU A 103 -17.77 13.17 -3.70
C GLU A 103 -18.06 11.66 -3.77
N VAL A 104 -18.85 11.23 -4.75
CA VAL A 104 -19.15 9.79 -4.96
C VAL A 104 -17.87 9.04 -5.31
N GLU A 105 -17.08 9.55 -6.25
CA GLU A 105 -15.79 8.95 -6.63
C GLU A 105 -14.82 8.92 -5.44
N ARG A 106 -14.78 10.00 -4.64
CA ARG A 106 -13.94 10.04 -3.43
C ARG A 106 -14.33 8.97 -2.43
N CYS A 107 -15.62 8.79 -2.17
CA CYS A 107 -16.13 7.74 -1.28
C CYS A 107 -15.79 6.34 -1.80
N GLU A 108 -15.89 6.12 -3.11
CA GLU A 108 -15.51 4.85 -3.74
C GLU A 108 -14.02 4.54 -3.58
N ILE A 109 -13.17 5.54 -3.74
CA ILE A 109 -11.72 5.40 -3.56
C ILE A 109 -11.40 5.04 -2.11
N LEU A 110 -11.99 5.74 -1.14
CA LEU A 110 -11.78 5.45 0.27
C LEU A 110 -12.29 4.07 0.66
N ALA A 111 -13.44 3.65 0.15
CA ALA A 111 -13.99 2.32 0.37
C ALA A 111 -13.06 1.24 -0.21
N ASP A 112 -12.45 1.49 -1.35
CA ASP A 112 -11.49 0.57 -1.96
C ASP A 112 -10.20 0.44 -1.13
N VAL A 113 -9.71 1.54 -0.56
CA VAL A 113 -8.57 1.51 0.38
C VAL A 113 -8.92 0.70 1.62
N GLU A 114 -10.09 0.89 2.22
CA GLU A 114 -10.53 0.13 3.39
C GLU A 114 -10.66 -1.36 3.09
N ARG A 115 -11.18 -1.71 1.91
CA ARG A 115 -11.26 -3.09 1.44
C ARG A 115 -9.88 -3.73 1.31
N LEU A 116 -8.91 -3.01 0.77
CA LEU A 116 -7.52 -3.47 0.64
C LEU A 116 -6.84 -3.62 2.00
N ILE A 117 -7.13 -2.75 2.95
CA ILE A 117 -6.65 -2.88 4.34
C ILE A 117 -7.15 -4.20 4.94
N ALA A 118 -8.45 -4.47 4.81
CA ALA A 118 -9.04 -5.71 5.32
C ALA A 118 -8.43 -6.95 4.66
N ARG A 119 -8.16 -6.88 3.36
CA ARG A 119 -7.55 -7.98 2.61
C ARG A 119 -6.10 -8.22 3.05
N LYS A 120 -5.32 -7.17 3.22
CA LYS A 120 -3.95 -7.28 3.78
C LYS A 120 -3.97 -7.92 5.16
N ASP A 121 -4.84 -7.49 6.04
CA ASP A 121 -4.94 -8.03 7.39
C ASP A 121 -5.39 -9.50 7.39
N ALA A 122 -6.23 -9.90 6.45
CA ALA A 122 -6.66 -11.29 6.30
C ALA A 122 -5.53 -12.21 5.79
N LEU A 123 -4.74 -11.76 4.81
CA LEU A 123 -3.70 -12.55 4.16
C LEU A 123 -2.35 -12.48 4.89
N PHE A 124 -2.01 -11.32 5.45
CA PHE A 124 -0.71 -11.05 6.07
C PHE A 124 -0.87 -10.37 7.44
N PRO A 125 -1.58 -11.00 8.40
CA PRO A 125 -1.90 -10.37 9.68
C PRO A 125 -0.68 -10.06 10.55
N HIS A 126 0.41 -10.80 10.35
CA HIS A 126 1.62 -10.68 11.17
C HIS A 126 2.73 -9.90 10.48
N ASP A 127 2.56 -9.50 9.24
CA ASP A 127 3.55 -8.68 8.54
C ASP A 127 3.39 -7.22 8.94
N LYS A 128 4.31 -6.72 9.74
CA LYS A 128 4.34 -5.36 10.29
C LYS A 128 5.38 -4.46 9.62
N ARG A 129 5.93 -4.91 8.49
CA ARG A 129 6.86 -4.08 7.72
C ARG A 129 6.12 -2.98 6.98
N ALA A 130 6.66 -1.75 7.04
CA ALA A 130 6.15 -0.65 6.23
C ALA A 130 6.78 -0.67 4.84
N VAL A 131 5.99 -0.37 3.81
CA VAL A 131 6.50 -0.23 2.44
C VAL A 131 7.00 1.19 2.24
N VAL A 132 8.27 1.32 1.90
CA VAL A 132 8.91 2.63 1.63
C VAL A 132 8.81 2.98 0.16
N SER A 133 9.03 2.01 -0.69
CA SER A 133 8.94 2.15 -2.13
C SER A 133 8.49 0.84 -2.76
N ALA A 134 7.76 0.94 -3.85
CA ALA A 134 7.35 -0.20 -4.64
C ALA A 134 7.23 0.20 -6.10
N ALA A 135 7.62 -0.70 -6.99
CA ALA A 135 7.49 -0.52 -8.43
C ALA A 135 7.10 -1.84 -9.07
N VAL A 136 6.34 -1.76 -10.14
CA VAL A 136 5.94 -2.91 -10.94
C VAL A 136 6.44 -2.75 -12.37
N ARG A 137 6.92 -3.84 -12.94
CA ARG A 137 7.37 -3.91 -14.34
C ARG A 137 6.99 -5.24 -14.96
N PHE A 138 7.02 -5.31 -16.27
CA PHE A 138 6.94 -6.56 -16.98
C PHE A 138 8.35 -7.09 -17.29
N GLU A 139 8.55 -8.39 -17.06
CA GLU A 139 9.68 -9.17 -17.56
C GLU A 139 9.10 -10.27 -18.46
N GLY A 140 9.17 -10.08 -19.78
CA GLY A 140 8.46 -10.95 -20.70
C GLY A 140 6.95 -10.88 -20.48
N ASN A 141 6.32 -12.01 -20.16
CA ASN A 141 4.90 -12.09 -19.81
C ASN A 141 4.63 -12.08 -18.30
N GLU A 142 5.67 -11.95 -17.48
CA GLU A 142 5.53 -11.96 -16.03
C GLU A 142 5.52 -10.57 -15.44
N VAL A 143 4.68 -10.39 -14.42
CA VAL A 143 4.65 -9.18 -13.62
C VAL A 143 5.66 -9.31 -12.48
N ARG A 144 6.55 -8.33 -12.37
CA ARG A 144 7.55 -8.26 -11.32
C ARG A 144 7.35 -7.05 -10.44
N VAL A 145 7.30 -7.28 -9.13
CA VAL A 145 7.25 -6.21 -8.12
C VAL A 145 8.60 -6.13 -7.43
N THR A 146 9.15 -4.91 -7.35
CA THR A 146 10.29 -4.59 -6.51
C THR A 146 9.82 -3.67 -5.39
N ALA A 147 10.27 -3.90 -4.17
CA ALA A 147 9.86 -3.11 -3.03
C ALA A 147 10.96 -3.02 -1.98
N ALA A 148 11.00 -1.90 -1.29
CA ALA A 148 11.79 -1.71 -0.08
C ALA A 148 10.86 -1.55 1.12
N SER A 149 11.23 -2.12 2.25
CA SER A 149 10.45 -2.07 3.47
C SER A 149 11.25 -1.60 4.67
N LEU A 150 10.51 -1.07 5.64
CA LEU A 150 10.99 -0.71 6.97
C LEU A 150 10.44 -1.70 7.97
N THR A 151 11.32 -2.20 8.84
CA THR A 151 10.87 -2.96 10.00
C THR A 151 10.91 -2.02 11.21
N ALA A 152 9.79 -1.90 11.93
CA ALA A 152 9.80 -1.21 13.20
C ALA A 152 10.77 -1.92 14.14
N PRO A 153 11.60 -1.16 14.90
CA PRO A 153 12.46 -1.78 15.90
C PRO A 153 11.57 -2.58 16.86
N GLN A 154 11.88 -3.86 17.01
CA GLN A 154 11.22 -4.65 18.03
C GLN A 154 11.58 -4.04 19.40
N PRO A 155 10.59 -3.84 20.30
CA PRO A 155 10.94 -3.46 21.64
C PRO A 155 11.92 -4.51 22.18
N SER A 156 13.08 -4.04 22.61
CA SER A 156 14.05 -4.92 23.24
C SER A 156 13.32 -5.60 24.40
N VAL A 157 13.13 -6.91 24.29
CA VAL A 157 12.70 -7.69 25.46
C VAL A 157 13.87 -7.64 26.41
N VAL A 158 13.88 -6.66 27.30
CA VAL A 158 14.78 -6.70 28.43
C VAL A 158 14.28 -7.85 29.28
N GLY A 159 14.93 -9.03 29.14
CA GLY A 159 14.70 -10.13 30.03
C GLY A 159 15.02 -9.72 31.47
N PRO A 160 14.39 -10.37 32.44
CA PRO A 160 14.63 -10.09 33.84
C PRO A 160 16.11 -10.27 34.22
#